data_f406084b3ea4006025f977c9d9886e11
#
_entry.id   f406084b3ea4006025f977c9d9886e11
#
_cell.length_a   1.000
_cell.length_b   1.000
_cell.length_c   1.000
_cell.angle_alpha   90.00
_cell.angle_beta   90.00
_cell.angle_gamma   90.00
#
_symmetry.space_group_name_H-M   'P 1'
#
loop_
_entity.id
_entity.type
_entity.pdbx_description
1 polymer ?
#
loop_
_entity_poly.entity_id
_entity_poly.type
_entity_poly.pdbx_seq_one_letter_code
_entity_poly.pdbx_strand_id
1 'polypeptide(L)'
;MSNTSGKIFSITSFGSSHGKAIGAVIDGCPANLELSEEDIQKELNRRKPGTNEITSPRKESDKVQIISGIFNGKTDGTPITGIVFNKDQKSHDYESIKNTPRPGHGDYTWKTKYGNYDYHGGGRGSGRVTIGHVIAGAIAKKLLNSYGIKVISHVTQIGKIKAKTVNMNFIEDYASQNPVRCGDPNAAIAMEDLILEYKEKGDSVGGIVETIALGVPAGLGEPVFGKLDGDLAKALMEIGSVKGVEIGFGFDVATSRASEINDEFYFKNKDKDSEKFENRENRDKYKKNKDKLNKKEDTNQDEHIKNKYLSNYDIGTTTNTSGGILGGISNGMPIVTRIAVKPTPSISTMQNTVDLEKGEETKIKIKGRHDPCICPRITVVSESAVAIVLADHMLRSGFIHPSDITKH
;
A
#
# COMPACT_ATOMS: atom_id res chain seq x y z
N MET A 1 -5.61 2.69 -22.75
CA MET A 1 -5.99 3.06 -21.37
C MET A 1 -5.66 1.89 -20.48
N SER A 2 -4.96 2.10 -19.37
CA SER A 2 -4.56 0.99 -18.50
C SER A 2 -5.39 1.03 -17.21
N ASN A 3 -6.24 0.02 -17.03
CA ASN A 3 -6.85 -0.34 -15.75
C ASN A 3 -6.24 -1.64 -15.22
N THR A 4 -5.15 -2.08 -15.85
CA THR A 4 -4.39 -3.28 -15.53
C THR A 4 -2.95 -2.91 -15.20
N SER A 5 -2.40 -3.48 -14.13
CA SER A 5 -1.03 -3.35 -13.67
C SER A 5 -0.47 -4.71 -13.31
N GLY A 6 0.88 -4.87 -13.36
CA GLY A 6 1.57 -6.16 -13.19
C GLY A 6 1.85 -6.86 -14.52
N LYS A 7 2.77 -7.82 -14.52
CA LYS A 7 3.16 -8.63 -15.69
C LYS A 7 2.70 -10.09 -15.55
N ILE A 8 3.03 -10.76 -14.43
CA ILE A 8 2.59 -12.11 -14.10
C ILE A 8 1.49 -12.02 -13.05
N PHE A 9 1.79 -11.47 -11.85
CA PHE A 9 0.75 -11.16 -10.89
C PHE A 9 0.10 -9.85 -11.29
N SER A 10 -0.99 -9.92 -12.03
CA SER A 10 -1.64 -8.75 -12.59
C SER A 10 -2.99 -8.46 -11.95
N ILE A 11 -3.33 -7.18 -11.88
CA ILE A 11 -4.59 -6.67 -11.35
C ILE A 11 -5.31 -5.87 -12.43
N THR A 12 -6.58 -6.15 -12.68
CA THR A 12 -7.47 -5.30 -13.45
C THR A 12 -8.55 -4.72 -12.55
N SER A 13 -8.50 -3.41 -12.28
CA SER A 13 -9.47 -2.71 -11.43
C SER A 13 -10.68 -2.26 -12.25
N PHE A 14 -11.91 -2.47 -11.74
CA PHE A 14 -13.15 -2.08 -12.38
C PHE A 14 -14.14 -1.40 -11.42
N GLY A 15 -15.22 -0.85 -12.00
CA GLY A 15 -16.28 -0.19 -11.24
C GLY A 15 -16.00 1.28 -10.92
N SER A 16 -16.91 1.97 -10.27
CA SER A 16 -16.83 3.38 -9.88
C SER A 16 -17.48 3.63 -8.52
N SER A 17 -17.19 4.81 -7.91
CA SER A 17 -17.63 5.12 -6.55
C SER A 17 -19.15 5.14 -6.36
N HIS A 18 -19.89 5.49 -7.41
CA HIS A 18 -21.35 5.55 -7.43
C HIS A 18 -21.98 4.59 -8.47
N GLY A 19 -21.17 3.71 -9.09
CA GLY A 19 -21.65 2.58 -9.86
C GLY A 19 -22.20 1.45 -8.97
N LYS A 20 -22.70 0.39 -9.57
CA LYS A 20 -23.27 -0.76 -8.83
C LYS A 20 -22.27 -1.43 -7.90
N ALA A 21 -21.02 -1.55 -8.36
CA ALA A 21 -19.96 -2.24 -7.63
C ALA A 21 -18.58 -1.69 -7.99
N ILE A 22 -17.60 -2.05 -7.16
CA ILE A 22 -16.16 -1.87 -7.37
C ILE A 22 -15.48 -3.20 -7.10
N GLY A 23 -14.43 -3.52 -7.84
CA GLY A 23 -13.67 -4.74 -7.61
C GLY A 23 -12.37 -4.79 -8.39
N ALA A 24 -11.79 -5.97 -8.37
CA ALA A 24 -10.61 -6.31 -9.16
C ALA A 24 -10.68 -7.75 -9.63
N VAL A 25 -10.09 -7.98 -10.79
CA VAL A 25 -9.70 -9.30 -11.29
C VAL A 25 -8.20 -9.41 -11.10
N ILE A 26 -7.75 -10.47 -10.44
CA ILE A 26 -6.34 -10.78 -10.18
C ILE A 26 -6.00 -12.03 -10.98
N ASP A 27 -5.00 -11.94 -11.84
CA ASP A 27 -4.51 -13.05 -12.64
C ASP A 27 -3.07 -13.36 -12.27
N GLY A 28 -2.63 -14.62 -12.53
CA GLY A 28 -1.28 -15.09 -12.24
C GLY A 28 -1.00 -15.41 -10.76
N CYS A 29 -2.01 -15.44 -9.91
CA CYS A 29 -1.85 -15.99 -8.57
C CYS A 29 -1.66 -17.51 -8.65
N PRO A 30 -0.61 -18.07 -8.05
CA PRO A 30 -0.38 -19.52 -8.05
C PRO A 30 -1.55 -20.29 -7.42
N ALA A 31 -1.78 -21.52 -7.86
CA ALA A 31 -2.75 -22.43 -7.26
C ALA A 31 -2.31 -22.86 -5.85
N ASN A 32 -3.27 -23.37 -5.06
CA ASN A 32 -3.10 -23.93 -3.72
C ASN A 32 -2.79 -22.95 -2.58
N LEU A 33 -2.83 -21.64 -2.81
CA LEU A 33 -2.83 -20.67 -1.73
C LEU A 33 -4.17 -20.75 -0.99
N GLU A 34 -4.17 -21.01 0.31
CA GLU A 34 -5.37 -20.92 1.14
C GLU A 34 -5.89 -19.48 1.10
N LEU A 35 -7.12 -19.26 0.68
CA LEU A 35 -7.70 -17.94 0.54
C LEU A 35 -9.20 -17.95 0.81
N SER A 36 -9.65 -17.02 1.65
CA SER A 36 -11.04 -16.81 2.00
C SER A 36 -11.44 -15.34 1.84
N GLU A 37 -12.74 -15.07 1.80
CA GLU A 37 -13.25 -13.69 1.85
C GLU A 37 -12.80 -12.95 3.11
N GLU A 38 -12.64 -13.65 4.24
CA GLU A 38 -12.21 -13.05 5.50
C GLU A 38 -10.77 -12.51 5.43
N ASP A 39 -9.87 -13.16 4.70
CA ASP A 39 -8.51 -12.67 4.49
C ASP A 39 -8.50 -11.30 3.81
N ILE A 40 -9.36 -11.13 2.81
CA ILE A 40 -9.51 -9.86 2.09
C ILE A 40 -10.30 -8.85 2.93
N GLN A 41 -11.34 -9.30 3.64
CA GLN A 41 -12.20 -8.45 4.44
C GLN A 41 -11.45 -7.75 5.57
N LYS A 42 -10.46 -8.41 6.20
CA LYS A 42 -9.58 -7.80 7.20
C LYS A 42 -8.90 -6.54 6.66
N GLU A 43 -8.33 -6.62 5.47
CA GLU A 43 -7.65 -5.47 4.85
C GLU A 43 -8.65 -4.38 4.42
N LEU A 44 -9.81 -4.75 3.88
CA LEU A 44 -10.87 -3.80 3.55
C LEU A 44 -11.41 -3.10 4.80
N ASN A 45 -11.53 -3.80 5.93
CA ASN A 45 -11.93 -3.22 7.21
C ASN A 45 -10.92 -2.18 7.72
N ARG A 46 -9.63 -2.40 7.50
CA ARG A 46 -8.57 -1.42 7.80
C ARG A 46 -8.67 -0.17 6.92
N ARG A 47 -9.10 -0.32 5.66
CA ARG A 47 -9.18 0.78 4.68
C ARG A 47 -10.47 1.58 4.78
N LYS A 48 -11.62 1.00 5.16
CA LYS A 48 -12.95 1.62 5.07
C LYS A 48 -13.04 2.95 5.87
N PRO A 49 -13.90 3.91 5.44
CA PRO A 49 -14.18 5.12 6.21
C PRO A 49 -15.08 4.83 7.42
N GLY A 50 -15.25 5.83 8.31
CA GLY A 50 -16.19 5.76 9.43
C GLY A 50 -15.74 4.86 10.57
N THR A 51 -14.43 4.63 10.72
CA THR A 51 -13.85 3.80 11.78
C THR A 51 -13.52 4.62 13.05
N ASN A 52 -13.37 5.93 12.93
CA ASN A 52 -13.04 6.85 14.03
C ASN A 52 -13.41 8.30 13.66
N GLU A 53 -13.20 9.23 14.59
CA GLU A 53 -13.61 10.64 14.45
C GLU A 53 -12.82 11.43 13.40
N ILE A 54 -11.58 11.04 13.11
CA ILE A 54 -10.72 11.71 12.12
C ILE A 54 -10.99 11.23 10.67
N THR A 55 -11.95 10.33 10.47
CA THR A 55 -12.33 9.87 9.13
C THR A 55 -13.70 10.40 8.72
N SER A 56 -14.00 10.31 7.42
CA SER A 56 -15.31 10.64 6.89
C SER A 56 -16.43 9.85 7.61
N PRO A 57 -17.57 10.47 7.94
CA PRO A 57 -18.71 9.81 8.58
C PRO A 57 -19.49 8.86 7.64
N ARG A 58 -19.01 8.62 6.42
CA ARG A 58 -19.60 7.67 5.49
C ARG A 58 -19.52 6.25 6.06
N LYS A 59 -20.64 5.54 6.07
CA LYS A 59 -20.73 4.16 6.56
C LYS A 59 -20.89 3.20 5.39
N GLU A 60 -19.83 2.48 5.07
CA GLU A 60 -19.83 1.41 4.08
C GLU A 60 -19.38 0.11 4.74
N SER A 61 -20.06 -0.97 4.46
CA SER A 61 -19.66 -2.30 4.96
C SER A 61 -18.42 -2.81 4.22
N ASP A 62 -18.25 -2.38 2.97
CA ASP A 62 -17.21 -2.85 2.04
C ASP A 62 -17.09 -4.39 2.03
N LYS A 63 -18.26 -5.08 2.13
CA LYS A 63 -18.29 -6.54 2.17
C LYS A 63 -17.88 -7.11 0.84
N VAL A 64 -16.76 -7.84 0.83
CA VAL A 64 -16.25 -8.50 -0.37
C VAL A 64 -17.00 -9.81 -0.64
N GLN A 65 -17.10 -10.15 -1.92
CA GLN A 65 -17.47 -11.47 -2.42
C GLN A 65 -16.41 -11.92 -3.41
N ILE A 66 -15.93 -13.15 -3.27
CA ILE A 66 -15.07 -13.80 -4.25
C ILE A 66 -15.99 -14.62 -5.17
N ILE A 67 -15.96 -14.33 -6.48
CA ILE A 67 -16.85 -14.96 -7.47
C ILE A 67 -16.16 -15.92 -8.42
N SER A 68 -14.82 -16.01 -8.39
CA SER A 68 -14.01 -16.95 -9.19
C SER A 68 -12.62 -17.17 -8.60
N GLY A 69 -11.92 -18.20 -9.04
CA GLY A 69 -10.51 -18.46 -8.74
C GLY A 69 -10.26 -19.20 -7.43
N ILE A 70 -11.31 -19.72 -6.77
CA ILE A 70 -11.20 -20.48 -5.52
C ILE A 70 -11.95 -21.80 -5.64
N PHE A 71 -11.27 -22.87 -5.27
CA PHE A 71 -11.85 -24.22 -5.16
C PHE A 71 -11.42 -24.86 -3.83
N ASN A 72 -12.37 -25.37 -3.04
CA ASN A 72 -12.12 -25.97 -1.73
C ASN A 72 -11.27 -25.11 -0.78
N GLY A 73 -11.51 -23.76 -0.76
CA GLY A 73 -10.80 -22.83 0.11
C GLY A 73 -9.39 -22.47 -0.33
N LYS A 74 -8.97 -22.88 -1.53
CA LYS A 74 -7.65 -22.59 -2.11
C LYS A 74 -7.79 -21.99 -3.48
N THR A 75 -6.81 -21.18 -3.88
CA THR A 75 -6.69 -20.70 -5.27
C THR A 75 -6.52 -21.88 -6.22
N ASP A 76 -7.11 -21.79 -7.40
CA ASP A 76 -7.09 -22.86 -8.41
C ASP A 76 -6.22 -22.51 -9.64
N GLY A 77 -5.52 -21.37 -9.62
CA GLY A 77 -4.67 -20.88 -10.70
C GLY A 77 -5.43 -20.14 -11.80
N THR A 78 -6.75 -20.04 -11.71
CA THR A 78 -7.56 -19.22 -12.63
C THR A 78 -7.74 -17.80 -12.06
N PRO A 79 -8.24 -16.82 -12.88
CA PRO A 79 -8.41 -15.46 -12.39
C PRO A 79 -9.32 -15.35 -11.16
N ILE A 80 -8.82 -14.71 -10.11
CA ILE A 80 -9.57 -14.45 -8.88
C ILE A 80 -10.32 -13.14 -9.03
N THR A 81 -11.63 -13.15 -8.87
CA THR A 81 -12.44 -11.94 -8.94
C THR A 81 -13.05 -11.60 -7.59
N GLY A 82 -12.65 -10.45 -7.04
CA GLY A 82 -13.22 -9.88 -5.82
C GLY A 82 -14.09 -8.67 -6.14
N ILE A 83 -15.32 -8.62 -5.58
CA ILE A 83 -16.30 -7.57 -5.82
C ILE A 83 -16.89 -7.05 -4.51
N VAL A 84 -17.11 -5.73 -4.45
CA VAL A 84 -17.80 -5.02 -3.36
C VAL A 84 -18.96 -4.22 -3.96
N PHE A 85 -20.19 -4.49 -3.52
CA PHE A 85 -21.36 -3.73 -3.93
C PHE A 85 -21.47 -2.42 -3.12
N ASN A 86 -21.74 -1.32 -3.84
CA ASN A 86 -21.97 -0.02 -3.22
C ASN A 86 -23.38 0.04 -2.61
N LYS A 87 -23.51 0.56 -1.38
CA LYS A 87 -24.78 0.65 -0.65
C LYS A 87 -25.17 2.06 -0.22
N ASP A 88 -24.22 2.92 0.16
CA ASP A 88 -24.46 4.28 0.68
C ASP A 88 -24.09 5.35 -0.38
N GLN A 89 -24.82 5.35 -1.50
CA GLN A 89 -24.66 6.29 -2.59
C GLN A 89 -25.64 7.45 -2.43
N LYS A 90 -25.13 8.70 -2.35
CA LYS A 90 -25.92 9.94 -2.37
C LYS A 90 -25.62 10.71 -3.64
N SER A 91 -26.09 10.20 -4.78
CA SER A 91 -25.79 10.75 -6.11
C SER A 91 -26.32 12.17 -6.29
N HIS A 92 -27.44 12.52 -5.63
CA HIS A 92 -28.04 13.86 -5.70
C HIS A 92 -27.11 14.98 -5.18
N ASP A 93 -26.21 14.68 -4.24
CA ASP A 93 -25.28 15.69 -3.69
C ASP A 93 -24.28 16.21 -4.75
N TYR A 94 -24.18 15.55 -5.91
CA TYR A 94 -23.21 15.88 -6.97
C TYR A 94 -23.79 16.59 -8.19
N GLU A 95 -25.12 16.78 -8.27
CA GLU A 95 -25.74 17.47 -9.41
C GLU A 95 -25.24 18.92 -9.55
N SER A 96 -25.05 19.61 -8.42
CA SER A 96 -24.57 21.00 -8.40
C SER A 96 -23.14 21.18 -8.90
N ILE A 97 -22.35 20.08 -8.97
CA ILE A 97 -20.95 20.13 -9.40
C ILE A 97 -20.72 19.51 -10.79
N LYS A 98 -21.79 19.10 -11.49
CA LYS A 98 -21.71 18.48 -12.81
C LYS A 98 -20.92 19.31 -13.81
N ASN A 99 -21.16 20.64 -13.84
CA ASN A 99 -20.50 21.57 -14.73
C ASN A 99 -19.52 22.52 -14.01
N THR A 100 -19.40 22.38 -12.67
CA THR A 100 -18.57 23.24 -11.83
C THR A 100 -17.47 22.41 -11.19
N PRO A 101 -16.30 22.23 -11.85
CA PRO A 101 -15.26 21.30 -11.38
C PRO A 101 -14.67 21.76 -10.03
N ARG A 102 -14.46 20.82 -9.14
CA ARG A 102 -13.85 21.07 -7.84
C ARG A 102 -12.35 21.42 -8.01
N PRO A 103 -11.86 22.51 -7.44
CA PRO A 103 -10.44 22.85 -7.46
C PRO A 103 -9.58 21.71 -6.90
N GLY A 104 -8.47 21.41 -7.56
CA GLY A 104 -7.56 20.34 -7.14
C GLY A 104 -8.08 18.90 -7.29
N HIS A 105 -9.32 18.70 -7.75
CA HIS A 105 -9.89 17.38 -8.08
C HIS A 105 -9.75 17.07 -9.57
N GLY A 106 -9.93 15.81 -9.95
CA GLY A 106 -9.84 15.37 -11.35
C GLY A 106 -11.07 15.65 -12.22
N ASP A 107 -12.09 16.37 -11.75
CA ASP A 107 -13.36 16.54 -12.46
C ASP A 107 -13.17 17.12 -13.86
N TYR A 108 -12.43 18.22 -13.99
CA TYR A 108 -12.13 18.87 -15.27
C TYR A 108 -11.36 17.94 -16.22
N THR A 109 -10.30 17.31 -15.72
CA THR A 109 -9.42 16.47 -16.55
C THR A 109 -10.10 15.21 -17.05
N TRP A 110 -10.95 14.58 -16.22
CA TRP A 110 -11.77 13.43 -16.64
C TRP A 110 -12.81 13.84 -17.67
N LYS A 111 -13.51 14.96 -17.48
CA LYS A 111 -14.48 15.50 -18.43
C LYS A 111 -13.82 15.82 -19.78
N THR A 112 -12.68 16.50 -19.76
CA THR A 112 -11.92 16.86 -20.96
C THR A 112 -11.43 15.63 -21.72
N LYS A 113 -10.95 14.61 -20.99
CA LYS A 113 -10.39 13.40 -21.62
C LYS A 113 -11.44 12.47 -22.20
N TYR A 114 -12.56 12.26 -21.50
CA TYR A 114 -13.52 11.22 -21.83
C TYR A 114 -14.86 11.76 -22.33
N GLY A 115 -15.17 13.04 -22.13
CA GLY A 115 -16.47 13.64 -22.47
C GLY A 115 -17.59 13.07 -21.61
N ASN A 116 -17.92 11.81 -21.83
CA ASN A 116 -18.89 11.05 -21.01
C ASN A 116 -18.15 10.38 -19.83
N TYR A 117 -18.28 10.94 -18.63
CA TYR A 117 -17.72 10.38 -17.39
C TYR A 117 -18.74 10.49 -16.25
N ASP A 118 -18.64 9.58 -15.30
CA ASP A 118 -19.46 9.63 -14.09
C ASP A 118 -18.89 10.66 -13.10
N TYR A 119 -19.56 11.82 -12.97
CA TYR A 119 -19.17 12.89 -12.06
C TYR A 119 -19.57 12.61 -10.60
N HIS A 120 -20.45 11.64 -10.35
CA HIS A 120 -20.90 11.29 -9.01
C HIS A 120 -19.75 10.76 -8.16
N GLY A 121 -19.43 11.47 -7.07
CA GLY A 121 -18.35 11.11 -6.18
C GLY A 121 -16.95 11.01 -6.81
N GLY A 122 -16.78 11.57 -8.02
CA GLY A 122 -15.53 11.52 -8.78
C GLY A 122 -15.31 10.22 -9.56
N GLY A 123 -16.30 9.35 -9.64
CA GLY A 123 -16.28 8.14 -10.48
C GLY A 123 -15.03 7.27 -10.29
N ARG A 124 -14.25 7.07 -11.36
CA ARG A 124 -12.95 6.38 -11.34
C ARG A 124 -11.81 7.21 -10.73
N GLY A 125 -11.96 8.52 -10.61
CA GLY A 125 -11.01 9.40 -9.89
C GLY A 125 -11.21 9.43 -8.37
N SER A 126 -12.18 8.68 -7.85
CA SER A 126 -12.45 8.59 -6.41
C SER A 126 -11.45 7.71 -5.69
N GLY A 127 -11.09 8.09 -4.43
CA GLY A 127 -10.31 7.23 -3.54
C GLY A 127 -10.96 5.87 -3.25
N ARG A 128 -12.27 5.71 -3.52
CA ARG A 128 -12.98 4.44 -3.34
C ARG A 128 -12.53 3.35 -4.33
N VAL A 129 -11.98 3.69 -5.48
CA VAL A 129 -11.45 2.71 -6.45
C VAL A 129 -10.29 1.90 -5.90
N THR A 130 -9.63 2.40 -4.86
CA THR A 130 -8.57 1.67 -4.15
C THR A 130 -9.06 0.38 -3.45
N ILE A 131 -10.37 0.14 -3.36
CA ILE A 131 -10.93 -1.17 -2.97
C ILE A 131 -10.32 -2.28 -3.83
N GLY A 132 -10.23 -2.08 -5.16
CA GLY A 132 -9.60 -3.06 -6.05
C GLY A 132 -8.13 -3.31 -5.72
N HIS A 133 -7.37 -2.26 -5.37
CA HIS A 133 -5.97 -2.40 -4.92
C HIS A 133 -5.88 -3.20 -3.62
N VAL A 134 -6.79 -2.96 -2.67
CA VAL A 134 -6.76 -3.65 -1.36
C VAL A 134 -7.18 -5.11 -1.50
N ILE A 135 -8.12 -5.43 -2.38
CA ILE A 135 -8.48 -6.83 -2.70
C ILE A 135 -7.26 -7.58 -3.22
N ALA A 136 -6.60 -7.04 -4.25
CA ALA A 136 -5.40 -7.66 -4.83
C ALA A 136 -4.22 -7.67 -3.85
N GLY A 137 -4.04 -6.57 -3.09
CA GLY A 137 -3.00 -6.44 -2.07
C GLY A 137 -3.16 -7.45 -0.93
N ALA A 138 -4.37 -7.77 -0.51
CA ALA A 138 -4.62 -8.80 0.50
C ALA A 138 -4.16 -10.19 0.02
N ILE A 139 -4.47 -10.53 -1.24
CA ILE A 139 -4.02 -11.77 -1.87
C ILE A 139 -2.50 -11.79 -2.01
N ALA A 140 -1.91 -10.70 -2.51
CA ALA A 140 -0.47 -10.56 -2.65
C ALA A 140 0.26 -10.66 -1.30
N LYS A 141 -0.22 -9.99 -0.25
CA LYS A 141 0.33 -10.08 1.12
C LYS A 141 0.27 -11.51 1.65
N LYS A 142 -0.85 -12.21 1.44
CA LYS A 142 -0.99 -13.60 1.88
C LYS A 142 0.00 -14.52 1.15
N LEU A 143 0.17 -14.35 -0.15
CA LEU A 143 1.17 -15.05 -0.95
C LEU A 143 2.60 -14.75 -0.44
N LEU A 144 2.94 -13.49 -0.26
CA LEU A 144 4.26 -13.05 0.21
C LEU A 144 4.56 -13.55 1.63
N ASN A 145 3.57 -13.57 2.51
CA ASN A 145 3.72 -14.07 3.88
C ASN A 145 4.12 -15.56 3.93
N SER A 146 3.68 -16.38 2.96
CA SER A 146 4.11 -17.79 2.88
C SER A 146 5.60 -17.94 2.53
N TYR A 147 6.24 -16.86 2.04
CA TYR A 147 7.67 -16.78 1.77
C TYR A 147 8.43 -15.90 2.80
N GLY A 148 7.81 -15.59 3.94
CA GLY A 148 8.43 -14.79 5.01
C GLY A 148 8.55 -13.30 4.71
N ILE A 149 7.89 -12.80 3.65
CA ILE A 149 7.90 -11.38 3.29
C ILE A 149 6.70 -10.70 3.93
N LYS A 150 6.94 -9.65 4.72
CA LYS A 150 5.93 -8.86 5.41
C LYS A 150 5.96 -7.42 4.94
N VAL A 151 4.79 -6.85 4.63
CA VAL A 151 4.65 -5.44 4.23
C VAL A 151 3.82 -4.70 5.25
N ILE A 152 4.38 -3.64 5.82
CA ILE A 152 3.75 -2.78 6.82
C ILE A 152 3.86 -1.32 6.43
N SER A 153 2.91 -0.50 6.89
CA SER A 153 2.91 0.92 6.60
C SER A 153 2.40 1.73 7.77
N HIS A 154 2.99 2.91 7.95
CA HIS A 154 2.58 3.86 8.98
C HIS A 154 2.67 5.31 8.51
N VAL A 155 2.01 6.20 9.24
CA VAL A 155 2.08 7.64 9.01
C VAL A 155 3.31 8.19 9.71
N THR A 156 4.18 8.88 8.97
CA THR A 156 5.38 9.52 9.53
C THR A 156 5.26 11.03 9.64
N GLN A 157 4.26 11.64 8.95
CA GLN A 157 4.05 13.09 9.04
C GLN A 157 2.60 13.44 8.72
N ILE A 158 2.02 14.37 9.48
CA ILE A 158 0.78 15.09 9.15
C ILE A 158 1.03 16.59 9.27
N GLY A 159 0.78 17.33 8.19
CA GLY A 159 1.10 18.75 8.14
C GLY A 159 2.57 19.01 8.49
N LYS A 160 2.82 19.77 9.55
CA LYS A 160 4.18 20.06 10.05
C LYS A 160 4.65 19.11 11.16
N ILE A 161 3.78 18.24 11.68
CA ILE A 161 4.09 17.33 12.76
C ILE A 161 4.75 16.09 12.16
N LYS A 162 5.99 15.83 12.56
CA LYS A 162 6.78 14.66 12.13
C LYS A 162 6.93 13.68 13.29
N ALA A 163 6.75 12.39 13.00
CA ALA A 163 7.10 11.30 13.90
C ALA A 163 8.63 11.20 14.04
N LYS A 164 9.09 10.79 15.20
CA LYS A 164 10.48 10.35 15.38
C LYS A 164 10.63 8.95 14.75
N THR A 165 11.85 8.61 14.39
CA THR A 165 12.18 7.23 13.97
C THR A 165 11.86 6.28 15.12
N VAL A 166 11.04 5.28 14.87
CA VAL A 166 10.63 4.27 15.85
C VAL A 166 11.12 2.89 15.42
N ASN A 167 11.28 2.01 16.42
CA ASN A 167 11.61 0.61 16.16
C ASN A 167 10.47 -0.07 15.36
N MET A 168 10.81 -1.02 14.49
CA MET A 168 9.88 -1.77 13.66
C MET A 168 8.79 -2.48 14.46
N ASN A 169 9.12 -3.06 15.61
CA ASN A 169 8.14 -3.71 16.50
C ASN A 169 7.07 -2.71 16.98
N PHE A 170 7.48 -1.46 17.24
CA PHE A 170 6.55 -0.38 17.60
C PHE A 170 5.59 -0.01 16.46
N ILE A 171 6.08 -0.02 15.21
CA ILE A 171 5.23 0.25 14.05
C ILE A 171 4.16 -0.83 13.93
N GLU A 172 4.52 -2.11 14.06
CA GLU A 172 3.59 -3.22 13.96
C GLU A 172 2.53 -3.21 15.06
N ASP A 173 2.96 -3.04 16.31
CA ASP A 173 2.08 -3.19 17.46
C ASP A 173 1.27 -1.92 17.71
N TYR A 174 1.87 -0.75 17.57
CA TYR A 174 1.25 0.51 17.99
C TYR A 174 0.54 1.25 16.86
N ALA A 175 1.11 1.31 15.64
CA ALA A 175 0.47 2.04 14.55
C ALA A 175 -0.91 1.48 14.19
N SER A 176 -1.13 0.18 14.35
CA SER A 176 -2.44 -0.44 14.09
C SER A 176 -3.49 -0.08 15.14
N GLN A 177 -3.09 0.36 16.34
CA GLN A 177 -3.96 0.59 17.50
C GLN A 177 -4.41 2.04 17.63
N ASN A 178 -3.78 3.01 16.94
CA ASN A 178 -4.18 4.41 17.02
C ASN A 178 -4.86 4.89 15.72
N PRO A 179 -5.76 5.91 15.81
CA PRO A 179 -6.54 6.38 14.67
C PRO A 179 -5.70 6.91 13.52
N VAL A 180 -4.55 7.52 13.82
CA VAL A 180 -3.64 8.14 12.83
C VAL A 180 -2.77 7.10 12.15
N ARG A 181 -2.58 5.93 12.76
CA ARG A 181 -1.64 4.88 12.34
C ARG A 181 -0.19 5.34 12.30
N CYS A 182 0.20 6.11 13.28
CA CYS A 182 1.58 6.55 13.49
C CYS A 182 2.27 5.63 14.49
N GLY A 183 3.51 5.19 14.21
CA GLY A 183 4.30 4.35 15.12
C GLY A 183 4.85 5.10 16.33
N ASP A 184 4.88 6.44 16.31
CA ASP A 184 5.32 7.29 17.42
C ASP A 184 4.10 7.75 18.26
N PRO A 185 3.97 7.30 19.54
CA PRO A 185 2.84 7.62 20.38
C PRO A 185 2.60 9.12 20.59
N ASN A 186 3.67 9.87 20.80
CA ASN A 186 3.56 11.32 21.05
C ASN A 186 3.16 12.09 19.79
N ALA A 187 3.74 11.72 18.65
CA ALA A 187 3.37 12.29 17.37
C ALA A 187 1.94 11.90 16.97
N ALA A 188 1.49 10.69 17.28
CA ALA A 188 0.13 10.23 16.98
C ALA A 188 -0.93 11.12 17.61
N ILE A 189 -0.78 11.48 18.89
CA ILE A 189 -1.69 12.36 19.61
C ILE A 189 -1.71 13.76 18.94
N ALA A 190 -0.55 14.36 18.75
CA ALA A 190 -0.46 15.69 18.14
C ALA A 190 -0.99 15.72 16.68
N MET A 191 -0.79 14.66 15.93
CA MET A 191 -1.33 14.51 14.57
C MET A 191 -2.86 14.37 14.58
N GLU A 192 -3.43 13.65 15.55
CA GLU A 192 -4.87 13.50 15.72
C GLU A 192 -5.52 14.86 16.03
N ASP A 193 -4.98 15.59 17.00
CA ASP A 193 -5.44 16.94 17.35
C ASP A 193 -5.40 17.87 16.12
N LEU A 194 -4.32 17.85 15.35
CA LEU A 194 -4.20 18.65 14.14
C LEU A 194 -5.26 18.29 13.10
N ILE A 195 -5.55 17.00 12.90
CA ILE A 195 -6.58 16.57 11.95
C ILE A 195 -7.97 17.07 12.40
N LEU A 196 -8.27 16.99 13.69
CA LEU A 196 -9.54 17.49 14.26
C LEU A 196 -9.67 19.00 14.10
N GLU A 197 -8.60 19.76 14.32
CA GLU A 197 -8.55 21.20 14.06
C GLU A 197 -8.92 21.55 12.61
N TYR A 198 -8.32 20.85 11.63
CA TYR A 198 -8.65 21.07 10.21
C TYR A 198 -10.09 20.67 9.87
N LYS A 199 -10.58 19.57 10.49
CA LYS A 199 -11.97 19.14 10.34
C LYS A 199 -12.96 20.20 10.81
N GLU A 200 -12.73 20.84 11.97
CA GLU A 200 -13.56 21.92 12.50
C GLU A 200 -13.55 23.16 11.59
N LYS A 201 -12.40 23.47 10.99
CA LYS A 201 -12.26 24.57 10.00
C LYS A 201 -12.90 24.25 8.64
N GLY A 202 -13.38 23.02 8.43
CA GLY A 202 -13.93 22.57 7.14
C GLY A 202 -12.88 22.48 6.04
N ASP A 203 -11.63 22.27 6.42
CA ASP A 203 -10.45 22.13 5.56
C ASP A 203 -9.86 20.73 5.68
N SER A 204 -8.70 20.49 5.08
CA SER A 204 -8.01 19.20 5.09
C SER A 204 -6.49 19.36 5.16
N VAL A 205 -5.81 18.32 5.64
CA VAL A 205 -4.35 18.29 5.78
C VAL A 205 -3.77 17.04 5.12
N GLY A 206 -2.60 17.21 4.49
CA GLY A 206 -1.81 16.12 3.90
C GLY A 206 -0.75 15.61 4.86
N GLY A 207 0.05 14.67 4.36
CA GLY A 207 1.13 14.08 5.16
C GLY A 207 2.02 13.14 4.37
N ILE A 208 2.84 12.40 5.09
CA ILE A 208 3.76 11.38 4.55
C ILE A 208 3.41 10.03 5.16
N VAL A 209 3.35 9.03 4.29
CA VAL A 209 3.16 7.63 4.66
C VAL A 209 4.40 6.87 4.25
N GLU A 210 4.95 6.09 5.15
CA GLU A 210 6.07 5.18 4.92
C GLU A 210 5.57 3.74 4.83
N THR A 211 6.11 2.99 3.88
CA THR A 211 5.83 1.56 3.72
C THR A 211 7.14 0.79 3.70
N ILE A 212 7.21 -0.26 4.50
CA ILE A 212 8.40 -1.07 4.70
C ILE A 212 8.06 -2.52 4.35
N ALA A 213 8.89 -3.15 3.50
CA ALA A 213 8.80 -4.58 3.22
C ALA A 213 10.01 -5.30 3.82
N LEU A 214 9.73 -6.27 4.68
CA LEU A 214 10.70 -7.09 5.40
C LEU A 214 10.81 -8.47 4.76
N GLY A 215 11.98 -9.11 4.86
CA GLY A 215 12.18 -10.47 4.38
C GLY A 215 12.27 -10.59 2.85
N VAL A 216 12.38 -9.48 2.13
CA VAL A 216 12.52 -9.48 0.68
C VAL A 216 13.90 -10.04 0.31
N PRO A 217 13.99 -11.09 -0.54
CA PRO A 217 15.27 -11.64 -0.94
C PRO A 217 16.06 -10.66 -1.83
N ALA A 218 17.37 -10.77 -1.83
CA ALA A 218 18.19 -10.08 -2.82
C ALA A 218 17.94 -10.67 -4.21
N GLY A 219 17.91 -9.82 -5.25
CA GLY A 219 17.79 -10.27 -6.64
C GLY A 219 16.43 -9.99 -7.32
N LEU A 220 15.50 -9.28 -6.69
CA LEU A 220 14.26 -8.83 -7.33
C LEU A 220 14.48 -7.55 -8.10
N GLY A 221 14.08 -7.54 -9.35
CA GLY A 221 14.21 -6.42 -10.27
C GLY A 221 14.80 -6.83 -11.60
N GLU A 222 14.35 -6.21 -12.69
CA GLU A 222 14.76 -6.48 -14.07
C GLU A 222 15.23 -5.21 -14.77
N PRO A 223 16.45 -4.70 -14.45
CA PRO A 223 17.00 -3.56 -15.18
C PRO A 223 17.13 -3.88 -16.68
N VAL A 224 17.08 -2.88 -17.58
CA VAL A 224 17.06 -1.45 -17.27
C VAL A 224 15.65 -0.94 -17.00
N PHE A 225 14.62 -1.36 -17.73
CA PHE A 225 13.28 -0.77 -17.71
C PHE A 225 12.27 -1.48 -16.78
N GLY A 226 12.67 -2.57 -16.14
CA GLY A 226 11.91 -3.29 -15.11
C GLY A 226 12.57 -3.20 -13.74
N LYS A 227 13.19 -2.06 -13.40
CA LYS A 227 13.76 -1.83 -12.06
C LYS A 227 12.70 -1.93 -10.98
N LEU A 228 13.04 -2.55 -9.85
CA LEU A 228 12.12 -2.67 -8.72
C LEU A 228 11.70 -1.31 -8.15
N ASP A 229 12.64 -0.38 -7.97
CA ASP A 229 12.36 1.00 -7.53
C ASP A 229 11.46 1.74 -8.52
N GLY A 230 11.66 1.55 -9.83
CA GLY A 230 10.82 2.12 -10.88
C GLY A 230 9.38 1.60 -10.84
N ASP A 231 9.19 0.28 -10.71
CA ASP A 231 7.86 -0.32 -10.64
C ASP A 231 7.14 0.04 -9.32
N LEU A 232 7.88 0.09 -8.18
CA LEU A 232 7.35 0.58 -6.90
C LEU A 232 6.93 2.05 -6.98
N ALA A 233 7.79 2.92 -7.51
CA ALA A 233 7.49 4.34 -7.66
C ALA A 233 6.25 4.56 -8.54
N LYS A 234 6.13 3.81 -9.64
CA LYS A 234 4.96 3.85 -10.52
C LYS A 234 3.69 3.45 -9.77
N ALA A 235 3.68 2.30 -9.12
CA ALA A 235 2.50 1.78 -8.41
C ALA A 235 2.06 2.71 -7.29
N LEU A 236 2.99 3.29 -6.54
CA LEU A 236 2.71 4.24 -5.47
C LEU A 236 2.22 5.59 -6.01
N MET A 237 2.75 6.09 -7.15
CA MET A 237 2.31 7.33 -7.78
C MET A 237 0.90 7.18 -8.39
N GLU A 238 0.46 5.99 -8.75
CA GLU A 238 -0.89 5.70 -9.26
C GLU A 238 -1.98 5.79 -8.17
N ILE A 239 -1.62 5.82 -6.89
CA ILE A 239 -2.55 6.05 -5.79
C ILE A 239 -3.06 7.49 -5.82
N GLY A 240 -4.38 7.66 -5.85
CA GLY A 240 -5.00 8.99 -5.85
C GLY A 240 -4.52 9.84 -4.67
N SER A 241 -4.22 11.11 -4.93
CA SER A 241 -3.65 12.10 -3.98
C SER A 241 -2.15 11.98 -3.69
N VAL A 242 -1.46 10.95 -4.15
CA VAL A 242 0.01 10.90 -4.06
C VAL A 242 0.61 11.91 -5.04
N LYS A 243 1.63 12.65 -4.59
CA LYS A 243 2.34 13.71 -5.33
C LYS A 243 3.85 13.57 -5.31
N GLY A 244 4.38 12.67 -4.50
CA GLY A 244 5.80 12.34 -4.44
C GLY A 244 5.99 10.93 -3.96
N VAL A 245 7.07 10.29 -4.43
CA VAL A 245 7.51 8.97 -4.01
C VAL A 245 9.01 9.05 -3.76
N GLU A 246 9.46 8.47 -2.66
CA GLU A 246 10.86 8.34 -2.30
C GLU A 246 11.18 6.89 -1.99
N ILE A 247 12.40 6.47 -2.34
CA ILE A 247 12.98 5.17 -1.96
C ILE A 247 14.19 5.45 -1.07
N GLY A 248 14.25 4.83 0.12
CA GLY A 248 15.32 5.08 1.08
C GLY A 248 15.41 6.55 1.50
N PHE A 249 16.59 7.16 1.37
CA PHE A 249 16.79 8.59 1.67
C PHE A 249 16.03 9.54 0.76
N GLY A 250 15.62 9.08 -0.44
CA GLY A 250 14.86 9.90 -1.37
C GLY A 250 15.58 11.19 -1.75
N PHE A 251 14.95 12.36 -1.58
CA PHE A 251 15.53 13.65 -1.95
C PHE A 251 16.69 14.10 -1.08
N ASP A 252 16.86 13.54 0.13
CA ASP A 252 17.95 13.90 1.05
C ASP A 252 19.33 13.51 0.49
N VAL A 253 19.39 12.57 -0.48
CA VAL A 253 20.64 12.22 -1.17
C VAL A 253 21.28 13.41 -1.90
N ALA A 254 20.49 14.40 -2.33
CA ALA A 254 20.98 15.56 -3.07
C ALA A 254 21.87 16.49 -2.22
N THR A 255 21.74 16.44 -0.91
CA THR A 255 22.54 17.23 0.05
C THR A 255 23.59 16.43 0.77
N SER A 256 23.69 15.12 0.50
CA SER A 256 24.59 14.17 1.16
C SER A 256 25.87 13.93 0.33
N ARG A 257 26.94 13.54 1.02
CA ARG A 257 28.16 13.06 0.37
C ARG A 257 28.12 11.54 0.23
N ALA A 258 28.74 10.99 -0.81
CA ALA A 258 28.78 9.55 -1.04
C ALA A 258 29.35 8.77 0.18
N SER A 259 30.39 9.33 0.82
CA SER A 259 31.00 8.74 2.04
C SER A 259 30.07 8.71 3.26
N GLU A 260 28.94 9.44 3.22
CA GLU A 260 27.95 9.50 4.32
C GLU A 260 26.78 8.55 4.08
N ILE A 261 26.49 8.23 2.81
CA ILE A 261 25.29 7.50 2.42
C ILE A 261 25.54 6.17 1.69
N ASN A 262 26.81 5.82 1.42
CA ASN A 262 27.12 4.50 0.87
C ASN A 262 26.80 3.41 1.91
N ASP A 263 25.94 2.47 1.51
CA ASP A 263 25.56 1.32 2.32
C ASP A 263 26.69 0.27 2.27
N GLU A 264 27.65 0.32 3.22
CA GLU A 264 28.80 -0.56 3.27
C GLU A 264 28.40 -2.01 3.54
N PHE A 265 28.93 -2.95 2.77
CA PHE A 265 28.60 -4.37 2.88
C PHE A 265 29.33 -5.06 4.02
N TYR A 266 28.66 -6.02 4.66
CA TYR A 266 29.26 -6.95 5.62
C TYR A 266 28.67 -8.36 5.49
N PHE A 267 29.42 -9.37 5.94
CA PHE A 267 28.91 -10.73 6.07
C PHE A 267 28.10 -10.86 7.36
N LYS A 268 26.83 -11.25 7.26
CA LYS A 268 26.00 -11.53 8.43
C LYS A 268 26.53 -12.80 9.13
N ASN A 269 26.99 -12.69 10.35
CA ASN A 269 27.36 -13.83 11.20
C ASN A 269 26.10 -14.31 11.91
N LYS A 270 25.67 -15.56 11.66
CA LYS A 270 24.46 -16.17 12.26
C LYS A 270 24.43 -16.08 13.80
N ASP A 271 25.57 -15.94 14.48
CA ASP A 271 25.67 -15.89 15.94
C ASP A 271 25.71 -14.48 16.54
N LYS A 272 25.99 -13.42 15.75
CA LYS A 272 26.13 -12.05 16.25
C LYS A 272 24.93 -11.14 15.92
N ASP A 273 24.17 -11.44 14.89
CA ASP A 273 23.06 -10.59 14.45
C ASP A 273 21.77 -10.80 15.27
N SER A 274 21.66 -11.94 15.98
CA SER A 274 20.59 -12.15 16.97
C SER A 274 20.72 -11.20 18.19
N GLU A 275 21.90 -10.68 18.50
CA GLU A 275 22.13 -9.81 19.66
C GLU A 275 21.85 -8.31 19.38
N LYS A 276 21.92 -7.87 18.12
CA LYS A 276 21.69 -6.45 17.77
C LYS A 276 20.23 -6.06 17.65
N PHE A 277 19.34 -7.02 17.42
CA PHE A 277 17.90 -6.80 17.23
C PHE A 277 17.02 -7.26 18.40
N GLU A 278 17.59 -7.89 19.45
CA GLU A 278 16.84 -8.38 20.60
C GLU A 278 17.07 -7.52 21.83
N ASN A 279 16.05 -6.77 22.24
CA ASN A 279 15.86 -6.44 23.64
C ASN A 279 15.46 -7.73 24.39
N ARG A 280 16.14 -8.01 25.51
CA ARG A 280 16.21 -9.27 26.25
C ARG A 280 14.89 -9.96 26.67
N GLU A 281 13.73 -9.36 26.51
CA GLU A 281 12.46 -9.87 27.04
C GLU A 281 11.65 -10.78 26.09
N ASN A 282 12.04 -10.92 24.81
CA ASN A 282 11.31 -11.76 23.85
C ASN A 282 12.03 -13.05 23.41
N ARG A 283 13.15 -13.38 24.01
CA ARG A 283 13.99 -14.55 23.64
C ARG A 283 13.24 -15.89 23.73
N ASP A 284 12.38 -16.05 24.71
CA ASP A 284 11.74 -17.35 25.00
C ASP A 284 10.54 -17.65 24.10
N LYS A 285 9.88 -16.63 23.54
CA LYS A 285 8.74 -16.79 22.64
C LYS A 285 9.17 -17.16 21.21
N TYR A 286 10.30 -16.61 20.76
CA TYR A 286 10.87 -16.89 19.43
C TYR A 286 11.56 -18.26 19.36
N LYS A 287 12.25 -18.68 20.42
CA LYS A 287 12.85 -20.02 20.49
C LYS A 287 11.81 -21.13 20.36
N LYS A 288 10.66 -21.04 21.03
CA LYS A 288 9.60 -22.04 20.94
C LYS A 288 8.98 -22.20 19.55
N ASN A 289 8.97 -21.14 18.74
CA ASN A 289 8.47 -21.21 17.35
C ASN A 289 9.54 -21.71 16.37
N LYS A 290 10.83 -21.38 16.60
CA LYS A 290 11.95 -21.83 15.77
C LYS A 290 12.19 -23.34 15.92
N ASP A 291 12.03 -23.90 17.13
CA ASP A 291 12.17 -25.32 17.40
C ASP A 291 11.01 -26.17 16.83
N LYS A 292 9.85 -25.55 16.55
CA LYS A 292 8.75 -26.21 15.83
C LYS A 292 8.93 -26.22 14.32
N LEU A 293 9.65 -25.25 13.76
CA LEU A 293 9.94 -25.16 12.31
C LEU A 293 11.13 -26.02 11.89
N ASN A 294 12.10 -26.24 12.79
CA ASN A 294 13.31 -27.03 12.52
C ASN A 294 13.15 -28.54 12.72
N LYS A 295 11.96 -29.04 13.02
CA LYS A 295 11.66 -30.49 13.16
C LYS A 295 11.01 -31.14 11.94
N LYS A 296 11.05 -30.51 10.76
CA LYS A 296 10.70 -31.20 9.50
C LYS A 296 11.97 -31.54 8.74
N GLU A 297 12.09 -32.85 8.46
CA GLU A 297 13.21 -33.51 7.84
C GLU A 297 13.65 -32.86 6.52
N ASP A 298 14.98 -32.67 6.40
CA ASP A 298 15.70 -32.29 5.20
C ASP A 298 15.39 -33.26 4.04
N THR A 299 14.68 -32.82 3.05
CA THR A 299 14.66 -33.47 1.75
C THR A 299 15.57 -32.71 0.79
N ASN A 300 16.53 -33.43 0.19
CA ASN A 300 17.60 -32.96 -0.70
C ASN A 300 17.15 -32.15 -1.94
N GLN A 301 15.86 -31.88 -2.12
CA GLN A 301 15.34 -31.05 -3.21
C GLN A 301 15.29 -29.56 -2.88
N ASP A 302 15.20 -29.18 -1.61
CA ASP A 302 15.19 -27.77 -1.18
C ASP A 302 16.57 -27.09 -1.31
N GLU A 303 17.66 -27.86 -1.23
CA GLU A 303 19.03 -27.34 -1.45
C GLU A 303 19.27 -26.95 -2.93
N HIS A 304 18.67 -27.63 -3.89
CA HIS A 304 18.88 -27.33 -5.31
C HIS A 304 18.23 -26.02 -5.77
N ILE A 305 17.10 -25.63 -5.18
CA ILE A 305 16.42 -24.37 -5.48
C ILE A 305 17.10 -23.23 -4.73
N LYS A 306 17.46 -23.42 -3.46
CA LYS A 306 18.23 -22.44 -2.66
C LYS A 306 19.57 -22.09 -3.31
N ASN A 307 20.28 -23.10 -3.88
CA ASN A 307 21.60 -22.89 -4.49
C ASN A 307 21.59 -22.18 -5.84
N LYS A 308 20.45 -22.07 -6.52
CA LYS A 308 20.40 -21.42 -7.84
C LYS A 308 20.34 -19.89 -7.77
N TYR A 309 19.83 -19.32 -6.66
CA TYR A 309 19.54 -17.89 -6.55
C TYR A 309 20.11 -17.22 -5.29
N LEU A 310 20.66 -17.98 -4.34
CA LEU A 310 21.30 -17.43 -3.15
C LEU A 310 22.80 -17.45 -3.35
N SER A 311 23.47 -16.31 -3.20
CA SER A 311 24.91 -16.29 -2.96
C SER A 311 25.20 -17.17 -1.73
N ASN A 312 26.29 -17.94 -1.76
CA ASN A 312 26.74 -18.76 -0.61
C ASN A 312 27.03 -17.92 0.66
N TYR A 313 26.77 -16.62 0.62
CA TYR A 313 27.08 -15.65 1.66
C TYR A 313 25.81 -14.89 2.03
N ASP A 314 25.50 -14.82 3.31
CA ASP A 314 24.47 -13.94 3.85
C ASP A 314 25.10 -12.55 4.04
N ILE A 315 24.75 -11.64 3.14
CA ILE A 315 25.31 -10.28 3.07
C ILE A 315 24.26 -9.28 3.56
N GLY A 316 24.69 -8.31 4.36
CA GLY A 316 23.91 -7.15 4.77
C GLY A 316 24.65 -5.86 4.47
N THR A 317 23.99 -4.73 4.74
CA THR A 317 24.61 -3.41 4.72
C THR A 317 24.53 -2.75 6.09
N THR A 318 25.55 -1.95 6.44
CA THR A 318 25.65 -1.26 7.75
C THR A 318 24.59 -0.20 7.94
N THR A 319 24.14 0.38 6.82
CA THR A 319 23.04 1.34 6.72
C THR A 319 22.05 0.86 5.67
N ASN A 320 20.94 1.55 5.49
CA ASN A 320 19.93 1.25 4.46
C ASN A 320 19.45 2.55 3.77
N THR A 321 20.40 3.41 3.41
CA THR A 321 20.11 4.71 2.78
C THR A 321 19.53 4.55 1.40
N SER A 322 19.89 3.48 0.68
CA SER A 322 19.33 3.10 -0.62
C SER A 322 17.95 2.45 -0.54
N GLY A 323 17.41 2.23 0.68
CA GLY A 323 16.07 1.67 0.88
C GLY A 323 15.91 0.25 0.38
N GLY A 324 16.96 -0.59 0.48
CA GLY A 324 16.91 -2.00 0.12
C GLY A 324 17.08 -2.30 -1.36
N ILE A 325 17.37 -1.30 -2.20
CA ILE A 325 17.46 -1.43 -3.65
C ILE A 325 18.75 -0.78 -4.17
N LEU A 326 19.57 -1.55 -4.89
CA LEU A 326 20.80 -1.10 -5.53
C LEU A 326 20.74 -1.45 -7.01
N GLY A 327 20.99 -0.46 -7.88
CA GLY A 327 20.95 -0.67 -9.33
C GLY A 327 19.59 -1.11 -9.88
N GLY A 328 18.50 -0.90 -9.12
CA GLY A 328 17.14 -1.33 -9.45
C GLY A 328 16.83 -2.77 -9.06
N ILE A 329 17.68 -3.39 -8.23
CA ILE A 329 17.56 -4.78 -7.75
C ILE A 329 17.58 -4.78 -6.22
N SER A 330 16.73 -5.59 -5.59
CA SER A 330 16.73 -5.74 -4.11
C SER A 330 18.04 -6.35 -3.62
N ASN A 331 18.53 -5.87 -2.47
CA ASN A 331 19.79 -6.29 -1.88
C ASN A 331 19.64 -7.15 -0.60
N GLY A 332 18.41 -7.54 -0.24
CA GLY A 332 18.13 -8.34 0.97
C GLY A 332 17.95 -7.52 2.25
N MET A 333 18.08 -6.18 2.18
CA MET A 333 17.70 -5.27 3.26
C MET A 333 16.22 -4.90 3.18
N PRO A 334 15.62 -4.35 4.25
CA PRO A 334 14.25 -3.85 4.20
C PRO A 334 14.04 -2.87 3.03
N ILE A 335 12.99 -3.07 2.24
CA ILE A 335 12.61 -2.08 1.22
C ILE A 335 11.81 -0.98 1.91
N VAL A 336 12.28 0.26 1.79
CA VAL A 336 11.67 1.43 2.43
C VAL A 336 11.22 2.42 1.35
N THR A 337 9.92 2.71 1.35
CA THR A 337 9.31 3.70 0.43
C THR A 337 8.52 4.73 1.22
N ARG A 338 8.52 5.98 0.78
CA ARG A 338 7.69 7.06 1.34
C ARG A 338 6.89 7.74 0.25
N ILE A 339 5.66 8.11 0.57
CA ILE A 339 4.77 8.84 -0.33
C ILE A 339 4.28 10.13 0.31
N ALA A 340 4.34 11.21 -0.46
CA ALA A 340 3.73 12.49 -0.11
C ALA A 340 2.29 12.52 -0.58
N VAL A 341 1.36 12.66 0.37
CA VAL A 341 -0.08 12.66 0.15
C VAL A 341 -0.61 14.09 0.30
N LYS A 342 -1.18 14.63 -0.78
CA LYS A 342 -1.79 15.97 -0.73
C LYS A 342 -3.08 15.96 0.08
N PRO A 343 -3.49 17.13 0.65
CA PRO A 343 -4.78 17.29 1.28
C PRO A 343 -5.95 16.88 0.36
N THR A 344 -7.05 16.44 0.94
CA THR A 344 -8.29 16.15 0.21
C THR A 344 -8.84 17.44 -0.42
N PRO A 345 -9.03 17.49 -1.76
CA PRO A 345 -9.43 18.74 -2.42
C PRO A 345 -10.90 19.13 -2.17
N SER A 346 -11.73 18.20 -1.75
CA SER A 346 -13.13 18.46 -1.42
C SER A 346 -13.23 19.01 0.01
N ILE A 347 -13.32 20.32 0.14
CA ILE A 347 -13.39 21.05 1.43
C ILE A 347 -14.65 21.89 1.52
N SER A 348 -15.04 22.26 2.74
CA SER A 348 -16.26 23.03 3.02
C SER A 348 -16.05 24.54 2.99
N THR A 349 -14.83 25.00 2.71
CA THR A 349 -14.54 26.43 2.48
C THR A 349 -14.89 26.85 1.05
N MET A 350 -15.22 28.14 0.88
CA MET A 350 -15.53 28.70 -0.44
C MET A 350 -14.26 28.76 -1.30
N GLN A 351 -14.34 28.26 -2.55
CA GLN A 351 -13.23 28.25 -3.50
C GLN A 351 -13.66 28.84 -4.86
N ASN A 352 -12.72 29.48 -5.55
CA ASN A 352 -12.94 29.94 -6.92
C ASN A 352 -12.83 28.76 -7.90
N THR A 353 -13.68 28.77 -8.92
CA THR A 353 -13.73 27.76 -9.98
C THR A 353 -14.40 28.37 -11.23
N VAL A 354 -14.77 27.52 -12.17
CA VAL A 354 -15.46 27.94 -13.42
C VAL A 354 -16.75 27.14 -13.60
N ASP A 355 -17.74 27.78 -14.22
CA ASP A 355 -18.93 27.10 -14.75
C ASP A 355 -18.67 26.76 -16.24
N LEU A 356 -18.49 25.49 -16.54
CA LEU A 356 -18.14 25.01 -17.88
C LEU A 356 -19.31 25.09 -18.87
N GLU A 357 -20.54 25.24 -18.41
CA GLU A 357 -21.72 25.40 -19.26
C GLU A 357 -21.92 26.86 -19.65
N LYS A 358 -21.74 27.77 -18.70
CA LYS A 358 -21.90 29.20 -18.94
C LYS A 358 -20.65 29.87 -19.49
N GLY A 359 -19.46 29.26 -19.30
CA GLY A 359 -18.20 29.84 -19.72
C GLY A 359 -17.73 31.01 -18.83
N GLU A 360 -18.09 31.03 -17.56
CA GLU A 360 -17.81 32.11 -16.62
C GLU A 360 -17.07 31.63 -15.35
N GLU A 361 -16.36 32.54 -14.67
CA GLU A 361 -15.80 32.30 -13.35
C GLU A 361 -16.92 32.26 -12.30
N THR A 362 -16.78 31.35 -11.33
CA THR A 362 -17.77 31.19 -10.27
C THR A 362 -17.11 30.74 -8.96
N LYS A 363 -17.90 30.55 -7.92
CA LYS A 363 -17.46 30.03 -6.63
C LYS A 363 -18.20 28.77 -6.27
N ILE A 364 -17.50 27.88 -5.60
CA ILE A 364 -18.05 26.61 -5.13
C ILE A 364 -17.76 26.40 -3.64
N LYS A 365 -18.72 25.85 -2.95
CA LYS A 365 -18.58 25.32 -1.60
C LYS A 365 -19.03 23.87 -1.62
N ILE A 366 -18.10 22.94 -1.35
CA ILE A 366 -18.42 21.52 -1.43
C ILE A 366 -19.19 21.11 -0.17
N LYS A 367 -20.41 20.64 -0.35
CA LYS A 367 -21.18 19.98 0.69
C LYS A 367 -20.95 18.48 0.58
N GLY A 368 -20.63 17.80 1.68
CA GLY A 368 -20.43 16.35 1.65
C GLY A 368 -19.62 15.83 2.85
N ARG A 369 -19.44 14.50 2.84
CA ARG A 369 -18.74 13.76 3.90
C ARG A 369 -17.32 13.47 3.42
N HIS A 370 -16.38 14.38 3.67
CA HIS A 370 -14.99 14.26 3.22
C HIS A 370 -14.06 13.90 4.38
N ASP A 371 -12.97 13.21 4.08
CA ASP A 371 -11.92 12.95 5.06
C ASP A 371 -11.10 14.23 5.28
N PRO A 372 -10.92 14.71 6.52
CA PRO A 372 -10.03 15.83 6.82
C PRO A 372 -8.55 15.46 6.60
N CYS A 373 -8.23 14.17 6.67
CA CYS A 373 -6.93 13.61 6.30
C CYS A 373 -7.10 12.18 5.82
N ILE A 374 -6.54 11.85 4.65
CA ILE A 374 -6.62 10.49 4.09
C ILE A 374 -5.40 9.62 4.39
N CYS A 375 -4.32 10.18 4.96
CA CYS A 375 -3.08 9.44 5.21
C CYS A 375 -3.30 8.15 6.01
N PRO A 376 -4.10 8.11 7.10
CA PRO A 376 -4.34 6.88 7.85
C PRO A 376 -4.95 5.75 7.01
N ARG A 377 -5.81 6.10 6.04
CA ARG A 377 -6.45 5.13 5.15
C ARG A 377 -5.56 4.71 3.98
N ILE A 378 -4.67 5.61 3.55
CA ILE A 378 -3.70 5.35 2.47
C ILE A 378 -2.63 4.36 2.92
N THR A 379 -2.33 4.21 4.21
CA THR A 379 -1.40 3.19 4.69
C THR A 379 -1.72 1.80 4.12
N VAL A 380 -2.97 1.36 4.19
CA VAL A 380 -3.40 0.05 3.65
C VAL A 380 -3.31 -0.03 2.13
N VAL A 381 -3.55 1.09 1.45
CA VAL A 381 -3.44 1.15 -0.02
C VAL A 381 -1.98 1.10 -0.45
N SER A 382 -1.09 1.78 0.27
CA SER A 382 0.35 1.76 0.03
C SER A 382 0.94 0.36 0.28
N GLU A 383 0.58 -0.30 1.40
CA GLU A 383 0.92 -1.71 1.64
C GLU A 383 0.49 -2.59 0.47
N SER A 384 -0.74 -2.39 0.00
CA SER A 384 -1.31 -3.18 -1.11
C SER A 384 -0.53 -2.96 -2.41
N ALA A 385 -0.20 -1.72 -2.75
CA ALA A 385 0.56 -1.39 -3.95
C ALA A 385 1.97 -2.01 -3.93
N VAL A 386 2.68 -1.89 -2.80
CA VAL A 386 4.01 -2.51 -2.61
C VAL A 386 3.91 -4.02 -2.68
N ALA A 387 2.93 -4.64 -2.02
CA ALA A 387 2.75 -6.09 -2.03
C ALA A 387 2.46 -6.64 -3.44
N ILE A 388 1.62 -5.96 -4.23
CA ILE A 388 1.32 -6.35 -5.61
C ILE A 388 2.60 -6.34 -6.47
N VAL A 389 3.41 -5.27 -6.36
CA VAL A 389 4.68 -5.17 -7.10
C VAL A 389 5.65 -6.27 -6.68
N LEU A 390 5.79 -6.51 -5.37
CA LEU A 390 6.68 -7.56 -4.88
C LEU A 390 6.22 -8.95 -5.29
N ALA A 391 4.93 -9.26 -5.25
CA ALA A 391 4.39 -10.54 -5.71
C ALA A 391 4.68 -10.76 -7.21
N ASP A 392 4.49 -9.73 -8.05
CA ASP A 392 4.81 -9.78 -9.48
C ASP A 392 6.31 -10.03 -9.70
N HIS A 393 7.20 -9.31 -9.01
CA HIS A 393 8.64 -9.50 -9.12
C HIS A 393 9.11 -10.85 -8.59
N MET A 394 8.54 -11.37 -7.50
CA MET A 394 8.85 -12.71 -6.97
C MET A 394 8.54 -13.82 -7.99
N LEU A 395 7.40 -13.71 -8.70
CA LEU A 395 7.02 -14.64 -9.76
C LEU A 395 7.91 -14.47 -11.00
N ARG A 396 8.17 -13.23 -11.42
CA ARG A 396 9.01 -12.93 -12.59
C ARG A 396 10.44 -13.42 -12.43
N SER A 397 10.98 -13.30 -11.22
CA SER A 397 12.35 -13.71 -10.89
C SER A 397 12.46 -15.21 -10.55
N GLY A 398 11.35 -15.96 -10.56
CA GLY A 398 11.32 -17.39 -10.27
C GLY A 398 11.54 -17.78 -8.80
N PHE A 399 11.44 -16.83 -7.87
CA PHE A 399 11.44 -17.11 -6.42
C PHE A 399 10.15 -17.81 -5.98
N ILE A 400 9.05 -17.53 -6.67
CA ILE A 400 7.77 -18.22 -6.50
C ILE A 400 7.49 -19.00 -7.79
N HIS A 401 7.31 -20.31 -7.65
CA HIS A 401 6.89 -21.18 -8.76
C HIS A 401 5.52 -21.78 -8.42
N PRO A 402 4.59 -21.87 -9.38
CA PRO A 402 3.24 -22.40 -9.12
C PRO A 402 3.21 -23.80 -8.48
N SER A 403 4.21 -24.63 -8.74
CA SER A 403 4.32 -25.97 -8.14
C SER A 403 4.83 -25.98 -6.69
N ASP A 404 5.39 -24.87 -6.19
CA ASP A 404 6.02 -24.85 -4.86
C ASP A 404 4.97 -24.72 -3.74
N ILE A 405 3.81 -24.13 -4.03
CA ILE A 405 2.70 -24.00 -3.06
C ILE A 405 2.02 -25.35 -2.79
N THR A 406 2.25 -26.34 -3.63
CA THR A 406 1.68 -27.70 -3.44
C THR A 406 2.38 -28.53 -2.38
N LYS A 407 3.56 -28.11 -1.89
CA LYS A 407 4.44 -28.90 -1.02
C LYS A 407 4.38 -28.54 0.46
N HIS A 408 3.45 -27.66 0.87
CA HIS A 408 3.31 -27.23 2.28
C HIS A 408 2.01 -27.69 2.92
#